data_76a486e3996b563bfef722d79ad003d9
#
_entry.id   76a486e3996b563bfef722d79ad003d9
#
_cell.length_a   1.000
_cell.length_b   1.000
_cell.length_c   1.000
_cell.angle_alpha   90.00
_cell.angle_beta   90.00
_cell.angle_gamma   90.00
#
_symmetry.space_group_name_H-M   'P 1'
#
loop_
_entity.id
_entity.type
_entity.pdbx_description
1 polymer ?
#
loop_
_entity_poly.entity_id
_entity_poly.type
_entity_poly.pdbx_seq_one_letter_code
_entity_poly.pdbx_strand_id
1 'polypeptide(L)'
;LMTGGPEQPMRNFKENIMDKKKRIVIALGGNALGNTLPEQMAAVKITAKAIVDLIEEGCEVVVAHGNGPQVGMINNAMAALSRENPNQPNTPLSVCVAMSQAYIGYDLQNALREELLNRGIKDIPVATMVTQIRVNEADPAFQNPSKPIGHFMTKEQALHAEEAYGYVMKEDAGRGYRRVVASPNPVSIVELPVIQQLVNLKNIVITVGGGGI
;
A
#
# COMPACT_ATOMS: atom_id res chain seq x y z
N LEU A 1 -69.17 -16.98 26.96
CA LEU A 1 -67.87 -17.53 27.41
C LEU A 1 -66.89 -17.37 26.27
N MET A 2 -66.15 -16.25 26.26
CA MET A 2 -65.08 -16.00 25.32
C MET A 2 -63.77 -16.35 26.04
N THR A 3 -63.03 -17.36 25.57
CA THR A 3 -61.72 -17.73 26.05
C THR A 3 -60.69 -16.89 25.34
N GLY A 4 -59.96 -16.07 26.08
CA GLY A 4 -58.82 -15.31 25.57
C GLY A 4 -57.67 -16.23 25.20
N GLY A 5 -57.19 -16.10 23.96
CA GLY A 5 -55.95 -16.71 23.51
C GLY A 5 -54.72 -16.00 24.09
N PRO A 6 -53.58 -16.70 24.22
CA PRO A 6 -52.38 -16.15 24.83
C PRO A 6 -51.81 -14.98 24.00
N GLU A 7 -51.60 -13.86 24.67
CA GLU A 7 -50.86 -12.72 24.10
C GLU A 7 -49.43 -13.18 23.72
N GLN A 8 -49.07 -13.04 22.45
CA GLN A 8 -47.71 -13.20 22.04
C GLN A 8 -46.88 -12.03 22.56
N PRO A 9 -45.74 -12.26 23.22
CA PRO A 9 -44.90 -11.15 23.66
C PRO A 9 -44.39 -10.37 22.43
N MET A 10 -44.61 -9.06 22.47
CA MET A 10 -44.04 -8.15 21.48
C MET A 10 -42.50 -8.35 21.43
N ARG A 11 -42.04 -8.91 20.34
CA ARG A 11 -40.61 -8.98 20.04
C ARG A 11 -40.01 -7.57 20.07
N ASN A 12 -39.08 -7.36 20.96
CA ASN A 12 -38.36 -6.09 21.09
C ASN A 12 -37.73 -5.72 19.76
N PHE A 13 -38.26 -4.71 19.10
CA PHE A 13 -37.71 -4.09 17.88
C PHE A 13 -36.39 -3.35 18.10
N LYS A 14 -35.83 -3.43 19.31
CA LYS A 14 -34.56 -2.80 19.67
C LYS A 14 -33.31 -3.64 19.41
N GLU A 15 -33.43 -4.92 19.00
CA GLU A 15 -32.28 -5.80 18.78
C GLU A 15 -31.77 -5.85 17.33
N ASN A 16 -32.24 -5.03 16.43
CA ASN A 16 -31.79 -5.00 15.03
C ASN A 16 -31.12 -3.70 14.60
N ILE A 17 -30.55 -2.93 15.50
CA ILE A 17 -29.41 -2.10 15.15
C ILE A 17 -28.22 -3.04 15.22
N MET A 18 -28.04 -3.85 14.18
CA MET A 18 -26.75 -4.54 13.94
C MET A 18 -25.68 -3.47 14.08
N ASP A 19 -24.85 -3.62 15.07
CA ASP A 19 -23.63 -2.84 15.29
C ASP A 19 -22.84 -2.89 13.99
N LYS A 20 -23.03 -1.89 13.11
CA LYS A 20 -22.29 -1.81 11.86
C LYS A 20 -20.85 -1.56 12.26
N LYS A 21 -20.07 -2.63 12.31
CA LYS A 21 -18.65 -2.54 12.57
C LYS A 21 -18.06 -1.45 11.68
N LYS A 22 -17.37 -0.53 12.30
CA LYS A 22 -16.76 0.59 11.59
C LYS A 22 -15.62 0.05 10.73
N ARG A 23 -15.69 0.22 9.41
CA ARG A 23 -14.60 -0.10 8.49
C ARG A 23 -13.70 1.11 8.33
N ILE A 24 -12.39 0.92 8.52
CA ILE A 24 -11.39 1.97 8.48
C ILE A 24 -10.35 1.62 7.43
N VAL A 25 -10.05 2.57 6.55
CA VAL A 25 -8.92 2.52 5.63
C VAL A 25 -7.82 3.41 6.19
N ILE A 26 -6.67 2.81 6.48
CA ILE A 26 -5.48 3.52 6.98
C ILE A 26 -4.52 3.69 5.82
N ALA A 27 -4.17 4.93 5.50
CA ALA A 27 -3.17 5.25 4.48
C ALA A 27 -1.84 5.64 5.15
N LEU A 28 -0.83 4.80 5.02
CA LEU A 28 0.51 5.03 5.55
C LEU A 28 1.34 5.79 4.52
N GLY A 29 1.67 7.04 4.81
CA GLY A 29 2.59 7.84 4.00
C GLY A 29 4.05 7.41 4.14
N GLY A 30 4.95 7.93 3.28
CA GLY A 30 6.37 7.57 3.29
C GLY A 30 7.07 7.79 4.63
N ASN A 31 6.70 8.84 5.36
CA ASN A 31 7.26 9.12 6.69
C ASN A 31 6.86 8.07 7.75
N ALA A 32 5.76 7.35 7.53
CA ALA A 32 5.31 6.30 8.45
C ALA A 32 6.03 4.96 8.24
N LEU A 33 6.87 4.87 7.18
CA LEU A 33 7.55 3.63 6.80
C LEU A 33 9.08 3.73 6.86
N GLY A 34 9.65 4.93 7.14
CA GLY A 34 11.10 5.14 7.11
C GLY A 34 11.72 5.07 5.70
N ASN A 35 13.03 5.36 5.61
CA ASN A 35 13.78 5.38 4.35
C ASN A 35 14.74 4.19 4.21
N THR A 36 15.08 3.55 5.30
CA THR A 36 15.98 2.39 5.37
C THR A 36 15.27 1.19 5.98
N LEU A 37 15.79 -0.02 5.76
CA LEU A 37 15.22 -1.23 6.35
C LEU A 37 15.13 -1.18 7.89
N PRO A 38 16.15 -0.78 8.65
CA PRO A 38 16.04 -0.67 10.10
C PRO A 38 14.98 0.34 10.55
N GLU A 39 14.88 1.49 9.87
CA GLU A 39 13.85 2.49 10.15
C GLU A 39 12.46 1.94 9.86
N GLN A 40 12.27 1.23 8.75
CA GLN A 40 11.01 0.60 8.38
C GLN A 40 10.58 -0.42 9.44
N MET A 41 11.48 -1.32 9.84
CA MET A 41 11.21 -2.31 10.87
C MET A 41 10.80 -1.69 12.21
N ALA A 42 11.38 -0.57 12.59
CA ALA A 42 10.99 0.17 13.79
C ALA A 42 9.62 0.86 13.63
N ALA A 43 9.42 1.52 12.49
CA ALA A 43 8.20 2.28 12.20
C ALA A 43 6.96 1.38 12.10
N VAL A 44 7.06 0.21 11.45
CA VAL A 44 5.91 -0.71 11.32
C VAL A 44 5.49 -1.29 12.66
N LYS A 45 6.39 -1.46 13.62
CA LYS A 45 6.05 -1.91 14.98
C LYS A 45 5.23 -0.86 15.75
N ILE A 46 5.55 0.41 15.58
CA ILE A 46 4.77 1.51 16.17
C ILE A 46 3.39 1.58 15.53
N THR A 47 3.36 1.50 14.19
CA THR A 47 2.12 1.52 13.41
C THR A 47 1.20 0.33 13.75
N ALA A 48 1.77 -0.86 13.92
CA ALA A 48 1.03 -2.06 14.27
C ALA A 48 0.26 -1.92 15.59
N LYS A 49 0.86 -1.29 16.61
CA LYS A 49 0.19 -1.05 17.90
C LYS A 49 -1.07 -0.20 17.71
N ALA A 50 -0.97 0.91 17.01
CA ALA A 50 -2.11 1.79 16.76
C ALA A 50 -3.21 1.12 15.90
N ILE A 51 -2.82 0.24 14.96
CA ILE A 51 -3.79 -0.52 14.16
C ILE A 51 -4.51 -1.55 15.03
N VAL A 52 -3.80 -2.26 15.91
CA VAL A 52 -4.40 -3.28 16.77
C VAL A 52 -5.29 -2.64 17.84
N ASP A 53 -5.01 -1.42 18.30
CA ASP A 53 -5.94 -0.65 19.16
C ASP A 53 -7.32 -0.52 18.50
N LEU A 54 -7.37 -0.16 17.21
CA LEU A 54 -8.63 -0.06 16.47
C LEU A 54 -9.33 -1.41 16.30
N ILE A 55 -8.57 -2.49 16.19
CA ILE A 55 -9.12 -3.84 16.08
C ILE A 55 -9.76 -4.27 17.40
N GLU A 56 -9.13 -3.96 18.53
CA GLU A 56 -9.71 -4.22 19.87
C GLU A 56 -11.00 -3.42 20.10
N GLU A 57 -11.12 -2.22 19.49
CA GLU A 57 -12.35 -1.44 19.45
C GLU A 57 -13.43 -2.02 18.50
N GLY A 58 -13.15 -3.15 17.85
CA GLY A 58 -14.08 -3.86 16.97
C GLY A 58 -14.11 -3.33 15.53
N CYS A 59 -13.15 -2.48 15.12
CA CYS A 59 -13.05 -1.98 13.75
C CYS A 59 -12.54 -3.05 12.78
N GLU A 60 -13.04 -3.01 11.53
CA GLU A 60 -12.44 -3.72 10.40
C GLU A 60 -11.41 -2.80 9.73
N VAL A 61 -10.19 -3.28 9.51
CA VAL A 61 -9.09 -2.43 9.04
C VAL A 61 -8.54 -2.90 7.70
N VAL A 62 -8.39 -1.94 6.78
CA VAL A 62 -7.62 -2.08 5.55
C VAL A 62 -6.45 -1.13 5.60
N VAL A 63 -5.24 -1.60 5.29
CA VAL A 63 -4.02 -0.79 5.30
C VAL A 63 -3.55 -0.57 3.87
N ALA A 64 -3.50 0.69 3.46
CA ALA A 64 -2.84 1.12 2.23
C ALA A 64 -1.55 1.85 2.58
N HIS A 65 -0.57 1.83 1.69
CA HIS A 65 0.73 2.47 1.97
C HIS A 65 1.36 3.11 0.73
N GLY A 66 2.22 4.10 0.95
CA GLY A 66 3.15 4.60 -0.06
C GLY A 66 4.37 3.67 -0.20
N ASN A 67 5.21 3.91 -1.21
CA ASN A 67 6.39 3.08 -1.49
C ASN A 67 7.60 3.86 -2.03
N GLY A 68 7.56 5.19 -2.00
CA GLY A 68 8.56 6.02 -2.69
C GLY A 68 10.02 5.65 -2.43
N PRO A 69 10.51 5.60 -1.19
CA PRO A 69 11.89 5.20 -0.88
C PRO A 69 12.18 3.75 -1.32
N GLN A 70 11.26 2.82 -1.05
CA GLN A 70 11.45 1.39 -1.29
C GLN A 70 11.48 1.06 -2.78
N VAL A 71 10.58 1.61 -3.59
CA VAL A 71 10.61 1.40 -5.04
C VAL A 71 11.84 2.04 -5.67
N GLY A 72 12.30 3.18 -5.15
CA GLY A 72 13.54 3.82 -5.58
C GLY A 72 14.76 2.94 -5.34
N MET A 73 14.87 2.37 -4.14
CA MET A 73 15.94 1.45 -3.77
C MET A 73 15.94 0.22 -4.68
N ILE A 74 14.79 -0.43 -4.86
CA ILE A 74 14.66 -1.63 -5.71
C ILE A 74 15.02 -1.30 -7.16
N ASN A 75 14.47 -0.22 -7.71
CA ASN A 75 14.77 0.18 -9.10
C ASN A 75 16.26 0.45 -9.30
N ASN A 76 16.94 1.08 -8.34
CA ASN A 76 18.38 1.33 -8.40
C ASN A 76 19.20 0.03 -8.35
N ALA A 77 18.81 -0.89 -7.47
CA ALA A 77 19.46 -2.20 -7.36
C ALA A 77 19.31 -3.01 -8.67
N MET A 78 18.12 -3.05 -9.24
CA MET A 78 17.87 -3.75 -10.51
C MET A 78 18.59 -3.10 -11.68
N ALA A 79 18.68 -1.77 -11.73
CA ALA A 79 19.44 -1.06 -12.74
C ALA A 79 20.97 -1.30 -12.60
N ALA A 80 21.49 -1.41 -11.37
CA ALA A 80 22.87 -1.77 -11.14
C ALA A 80 23.19 -3.19 -11.64
N LEU A 81 22.33 -4.15 -11.32
CA LEU A 81 22.44 -5.52 -11.80
C LEU A 81 22.47 -5.60 -13.34
N SER A 82 21.61 -4.85 -14.01
CA SER A 82 21.58 -4.82 -15.49
C SER A 82 22.83 -4.20 -16.10
N ARG A 83 23.47 -3.23 -15.43
CA ARG A 83 24.75 -2.66 -15.89
C ARG A 83 25.92 -3.63 -15.73
N GLU A 84 25.94 -4.41 -14.65
CA GLU A 84 27.01 -5.38 -14.37
C GLU A 84 26.85 -6.67 -15.21
N ASN A 85 25.63 -7.02 -15.58
CA ASN A 85 25.31 -8.19 -16.37
C ASN A 85 24.53 -7.83 -17.63
N PRO A 86 25.17 -7.68 -18.81
CA PRO A 86 24.52 -7.32 -20.05
C PRO A 86 23.40 -8.29 -20.50
N ASN A 87 23.40 -9.53 -20.00
CA ASN A 87 22.36 -10.51 -20.30
C ASN A 87 21.11 -10.32 -19.42
N GLN A 88 21.18 -9.46 -18.41
CA GLN A 88 20.06 -9.16 -17.54
C GLN A 88 19.33 -7.90 -18.03
N PRO A 89 18.14 -8.01 -18.60
CA PRO A 89 17.38 -6.84 -19.04
C PRO A 89 16.97 -5.95 -17.87
N ASN A 90 16.78 -4.66 -18.14
CA ASN A 90 16.24 -3.74 -17.14
C ASN A 90 14.87 -4.20 -16.64
N THR A 91 14.69 -4.21 -15.33
CA THR A 91 13.41 -4.53 -14.71
C THR A 91 12.42 -3.37 -14.89
N PRO A 92 11.24 -3.61 -15.44
CA PRO A 92 10.22 -2.57 -15.57
C PRO A 92 9.86 -1.95 -14.21
N LEU A 93 9.56 -0.66 -14.19
CA LEU A 93 9.20 0.05 -12.95
C LEU A 93 7.96 -0.56 -12.29
N SER A 94 6.99 -1.05 -13.07
CA SER A 94 5.80 -1.74 -12.55
C SER A 94 6.15 -2.98 -11.73
N VAL A 95 7.15 -3.74 -12.16
CA VAL A 95 7.67 -4.91 -11.41
C VAL A 95 8.36 -4.45 -10.12
N CYS A 96 9.17 -3.39 -10.16
CA CYS A 96 9.78 -2.81 -8.97
C CYS A 96 8.72 -2.31 -7.97
N VAL A 97 7.61 -1.76 -8.47
CA VAL A 97 6.45 -1.38 -7.64
C VAL A 97 5.83 -2.61 -6.97
N ALA A 98 5.58 -3.69 -7.72
CA ALA A 98 5.04 -4.94 -7.16
C ALA A 98 5.98 -5.53 -6.09
N MET A 99 7.30 -5.55 -6.34
CA MET A 99 8.31 -5.96 -5.36
C MET A 99 8.26 -5.09 -4.10
N SER A 100 8.07 -3.77 -4.24
CA SER A 100 7.97 -2.86 -3.10
C SER A 100 6.70 -3.09 -2.28
N GLN A 101 5.58 -3.45 -2.92
CA GLN A 101 4.35 -3.81 -2.22
C GLN A 101 4.55 -5.05 -1.35
N ALA A 102 5.20 -6.08 -1.90
CA ALA A 102 5.50 -7.29 -1.16
C ALA A 102 6.49 -7.03 -0.01
N TYR A 103 7.53 -6.24 -0.25
CA TYR A 103 8.54 -5.88 0.75
C TYR A 103 7.93 -5.14 1.95
N ILE A 104 7.20 -4.06 1.71
CA ILE A 104 6.54 -3.28 2.77
C ILE A 104 5.45 -4.12 3.45
N GLY A 105 4.65 -4.81 2.64
CA GLY A 105 3.57 -5.65 3.14
C GLY A 105 4.05 -6.78 4.04
N TYR A 106 5.19 -7.39 3.72
CA TYR A 106 5.81 -8.42 4.56
C TYR A 106 6.18 -7.89 5.95
N ASP A 107 6.81 -6.72 6.03
CA ASP A 107 7.19 -6.12 7.31
C ASP A 107 5.96 -5.71 8.14
N LEU A 108 4.96 -5.08 7.50
CA LEU A 108 3.69 -4.73 8.14
C LEU A 108 2.94 -5.97 8.63
N GLN A 109 2.88 -7.02 7.81
CA GLN A 109 2.22 -8.27 8.15
C GLN A 109 2.87 -8.94 9.37
N ASN A 110 4.20 -8.97 9.42
CA ASN A 110 4.93 -9.52 10.56
C ASN A 110 4.69 -8.70 11.83
N ALA A 111 4.79 -7.38 11.75
CA ALA A 111 4.58 -6.50 12.90
C ALA A 111 3.13 -6.58 13.43
N LEU A 112 2.14 -6.63 12.56
CA LEU A 112 0.74 -6.80 12.94
C LEU A 112 0.48 -8.16 13.59
N ARG A 113 1.02 -9.24 13.02
CA ARG A 113 0.89 -10.56 13.63
C ARG A 113 1.56 -10.65 14.99
N GLU A 114 2.77 -10.08 15.14
CA GLU A 114 3.47 -10.01 16.42
C GLU A 114 2.60 -9.29 17.47
N GLU A 115 2.05 -8.12 17.13
CA GLU A 115 1.25 -7.32 18.05
C GLU A 115 -0.09 -8.00 18.38
N LEU A 116 -0.79 -8.59 17.42
CA LEU A 116 -2.00 -9.37 17.67
C LEU A 116 -1.74 -10.53 18.64
N LEU A 117 -0.67 -11.28 18.45
CA LEU A 117 -0.29 -12.40 19.32
C LEU A 117 0.07 -11.91 20.72
N ASN A 118 0.77 -10.78 20.86
CA ASN A 118 1.12 -10.19 22.15
C ASN A 118 -0.13 -9.80 22.95
N ARG A 119 -1.24 -9.44 22.26
CA ARG A 119 -2.53 -9.12 22.87
C ARG A 119 -3.48 -10.34 22.97
N GLY A 120 -3.01 -11.54 22.63
CA GLY A 120 -3.80 -12.77 22.72
C GLY A 120 -4.82 -12.95 21.59
N ILE A 121 -4.81 -12.09 20.55
CA ILE A 121 -5.71 -12.18 19.39
C ILE A 121 -5.09 -13.13 18.37
N LYS A 122 -5.66 -14.35 18.24
CA LYS A 122 -5.09 -15.43 17.43
C LYS A 122 -5.86 -15.73 16.15
N ASP A 123 -7.09 -15.29 16.08
CA ASP A 123 -8.11 -15.66 15.09
C ASP A 123 -8.33 -14.62 13.98
N ILE A 124 -7.57 -13.52 13.99
CA ILE A 124 -7.64 -12.51 12.94
C ILE A 124 -6.45 -12.68 11.98
N PRO A 125 -6.68 -13.16 10.75
CA PRO A 125 -5.62 -13.29 9.77
C PRO A 125 -5.18 -11.92 9.23
N VAL A 126 -3.89 -11.82 8.89
CA VAL A 126 -3.31 -10.67 8.20
C VAL A 126 -2.79 -11.13 6.85
N ALA A 127 -3.19 -10.46 5.78
CA ALA A 127 -2.77 -10.79 4.42
C ALA A 127 -2.26 -9.56 3.69
N THR A 128 -1.15 -9.73 2.97
CA THR A 128 -0.65 -8.74 2.01
C THR A 128 -1.09 -9.13 0.62
N MET A 129 -1.65 -8.17 -0.12
CA MET A 129 -2.07 -8.36 -1.50
C MET A 129 -1.34 -7.37 -2.42
N VAL A 130 -0.64 -7.91 -3.41
CA VAL A 130 -0.13 -7.11 -4.53
C VAL A 130 -1.31 -6.69 -5.40
N THR A 131 -1.39 -5.40 -5.71
CA THR A 131 -2.52 -4.83 -6.43
C THR A 131 -2.07 -4.02 -7.64
N GLN A 132 -2.97 -3.97 -8.62
CA GLN A 132 -2.84 -3.22 -9.86
C GLN A 132 -3.90 -2.11 -9.89
N ILE A 133 -3.49 -0.93 -10.34
CA ILE A 133 -4.36 0.25 -10.44
C ILE A 133 -4.57 0.56 -11.92
N ARG A 134 -5.81 0.51 -12.39
CA ARG A 134 -6.14 0.97 -13.74
C ARG A 134 -6.10 2.49 -13.79
N VAL A 135 -5.51 2.98 -14.87
CA VAL A 135 -5.43 4.42 -15.18
C VAL A 135 -5.97 4.66 -16.58
N ASN A 136 -6.31 5.91 -16.88
CA ASN A 136 -6.70 6.29 -18.24
C ASN A 136 -5.42 6.58 -19.07
N GLU A 137 -5.25 5.91 -20.19
CA GLU A 137 -4.11 6.14 -21.11
C GLU A 137 -4.06 7.57 -21.67
N ALA A 138 -5.20 8.26 -21.73
CA ALA A 138 -5.30 9.65 -22.15
C ALA A 138 -5.06 10.66 -21.01
N ASP A 139 -4.67 10.20 -19.81
CA ASP A 139 -4.42 11.11 -18.68
C ASP A 139 -3.27 12.08 -19.01
N PRO A 140 -3.47 13.41 -18.83
CA PRO A 140 -2.43 14.42 -19.12
C PRO A 140 -1.10 14.20 -18.37
N ALA A 141 -1.10 13.46 -17.26
CA ALA A 141 0.11 13.14 -16.54
C ALA A 141 1.14 12.37 -17.38
N PHE A 142 0.71 11.61 -18.39
CA PHE A 142 1.63 10.90 -19.28
C PHE A 142 2.41 11.86 -20.18
N GLN A 143 1.81 13.00 -20.53
CA GLN A 143 2.48 14.05 -21.34
C GLN A 143 3.36 14.95 -20.47
N ASN A 144 3.07 15.06 -19.15
CA ASN A 144 3.77 15.91 -18.22
C ASN A 144 4.21 15.15 -16.96
N PRO A 145 5.19 14.25 -17.03
CA PRO A 145 5.70 13.53 -15.88
C PRO A 145 6.20 14.49 -14.80
N SER A 146 5.74 14.26 -13.56
CA SER A 146 6.03 15.17 -12.44
C SER A 146 6.37 14.48 -11.13
N LYS A 147 6.10 13.17 -10.97
CA LYS A 147 6.37 12.44 -9.73
C LYS A 147 7.83 12.03 -9.63
N PRO A 148 8.62 12.61 -8.70
CA PRO A 148 10.03 12.26 -8.56
C PRO A 148 10.18 10.85 -7.97
N ILE A 149 11.09 10.08 -8.55
CA ILE A 149 11.48 8.75 -8.06
C ILE A 149 13.01 8.58 -8.06
N GLY A 150 13.49 7.61 -7.30
CA GLY A 150 14.92 7.27 -7.25
C GLY A 150 15.75 8.27 -6.44
N HIS A 151 17.07 8.18 -6.57
CA HIS A 151 18.04 9.03 -5.87
C HIS A 151 18.30 10.33 -6.61
N PHE A 152 18.94 11.28 -5.92
CA PHE A 152 19.44 12.51 -6.53
C PHE A 152 20.67 12.24 -7.39
N MET A 153 20.74 12.92 -8.53
CA MET A 153 21.81 12.81 -9.51
C MET A 153 22.44 14.18 -9.77
N THR A 154 23.70 14.20 -10.18
CA THR A 154 24.32 15.40 -10.76
C THR A 154 23.70 15.72 -12.12
N LYS A 155 23.95 16.91 -12.64
CA LYS A 155 23.47 17.29 -13.96
C LYS A 155 24.02 16.38 -15.07
N GLU A 156 25.29 15.99 -14.96
CA GLU A 156 25.95 15.10 -15.94
C GLU A 156 25.33 13.70 -15.90
N GLN A 157 25.06 13.19 -14.70
CA GLN A 157 24.39 11.89 -14.53
C GLN A 157 22.96 11.91 -15.08
N ALA A 158 22.24 13.03 -14.87
CA ALA A 158 20.90 13.20 -15.40
C ALA A 158 20.86 13.22 -16.92
N LEU A 159 21.76 14.00 -17.56
CA LEU A 159 21.88 14.03 -19.02
C LEU A 159 22.21 12.65 -19.60
N HIS A 160 23.14 11.94 -18.97
CA HIS A 160 23.44 10.57 -19.38
C HIS A 160 22.23 9.63 -19.24
N ALA A 161 21.43 9.77 -18.20
CA ALA A 161 20.23 8.96 -18.00
C ALA A 161 19.12 9.28 -19.02
N GLU A 162 19.00 10.53 -19.46
CA GLU A 162 18.10 10.92 -20.54
C GLU A 162 18.53 10.30 -21.87
N GLU A 163 19.82 10.41 -22.22
CA GLU A 163 20.37 9.87 -23.47
C GLU A 163 20.36 8.33 -23.53
N ALA A 164 20.80 7.67 -22.45
CA ALA A 164 20.97 6.22 -22.44
C ALA A 164 19.68 5.43 -22.20
N TYR A 165 18.72 6.01 -21.46
CA TYR A 165 17.52 5.30 -21.02
C TYR A 165 16.21 5.97 -21.42
N GLY A 166 16.23 7.16 -22.02
CA GLY A 166 15.03 7.93 -22.35
C GLY A 166 14.25 8.42 -21.14
N TYR A 167 14.91 8.59 -20.00
CA TYR A 167 14.25 9.06 -18.78
C TYR A 167 13.96 10.55 -18.87
N VAL A 168 12.87 10.98 -18.23
CA VAL A 168 12.61 12.41 -18.03
C VAL A 168 13.21 12.81 -16.68
N MET A 169 14.15 13.74 -16.70
CA MET A 169 14.85 14.22 -15.52
C MET A 169 14.41 15.64 -15.18
N LYS A 170 14.21 15.93 -13.91
CA LYS A 170 13.91 17.30 -13.44
C LYS A 170 14.75 17.64 -12.21
N GLU A 171 15.12 18.90 -12.11
CA GLU A 171 15.73 19.44 -10.89
C GLU A 171 14.73 19.41 -9.75
N ASP A 172 15.17 18.98 -8.57
CA ASP A 172 14.33 18.80 -7.39
C ASP A 172 14.84 19.70 -6.24
N ALA A 173 14.30 20.89 -6.19
CA ALA A 173 14.46 21.87 -5.10
C ALA A 173 15.92 22.15 -4.69
N GLY A 174 16.83 22.33 -5.65
CA GLY A 174 18.25 22.65 -5.41
C GLY A 174 19.10 21.49 -4.88
N ARG A 175 18.53 20.30 -4.74
CA ARG A 175 19.21 19.09 -4.23
C ARG A 175 19.85 18.25 -5.30
N GLY A 176 19.62 18.57 -6.57
CA GLY A 176 20.07 17.82 -7.74
C GLY A 176 18.91 17.39 -8.63
N TYR A 177 19.17 16.48 -9.54
CA TYR A 177 18.22 16.00 -10.52
C TYR A 177 17.62 14.65 -10.09
N ARG A 178 16.34 14.46 -10.37
CA ARG A 178 15.67 13.17 -10.18
C ARG A 178 14.89 12.77 -11.43
N ARG A 179 14.80 11.48 -11.67
CA ARG A 179 13.85 10.94 -12.64
C ARG A 179 12.43 11.29 -12.21
N VAL A 180 11.63 11.77 -13.13
CA VAL A 180 10.21 11.96 -12.93
C VAL A 180 9.41 11.00 -13.81
N VAL A 181 8.31 10.51 -13.26
CA VAL A 181 7.38 9.62 -13.95
C VAL A 181 5.98 10.20 -13.94
N ALA A 182 5.13 9.71 -14.83
CA ALA A 182 3.71 10.04 -14.81
C ALA A 182 3.07 9.59 -13.49
N SER A 183 2.11 10.37 -13.01
CA SER A 183 1.28 10.04 -11.85
C SER A 183 -0.19 10.26 -12.21
N PRO A 184 -0.75 9.42 -13.09
CA PRO A 184 -2.12 9.56 -13.55
C PRO A 184 -3.12 9.29 -12.40
N ASN A 185 -4.32 9.81 -12.55
CA ASN A 185 -5.39 9.58 -11.59
C ASN A 185 -5.83 8.12 -11.63
N PRO A 186 -6.03 7.47 -10.47
CA PRO A 186 -6.52 6.11 -10.40
C PRO A 186 -7.99 6.04 -10.88
N VAL A 187 -8.29 5.05 -11.72
CA VAL A 187 -9.66 4.75 -12.19
C VAL A 187 -10.29 3.64 -11.35
N SER A 188 -9.57 2.56 -11.13
CA SER A 188 -10.04 1.43 -10.33
C SER A 188 -8.89 0.56 -9.83
N ILE A 189 -9.16 -0.21 -8.79
CA ILE A 189 -8.27 -1.26 -8.28
C ILE A 189 -8.73 -2.58 -8.87
N VAL A 190 -7.86 -3.31 -9.57
CA VAL A 190 -8.22 -4.56 -10.26
C VAL A 190 -8.66 -5.62 -9.26
N GLU A 191 -7.96 -5.75 -8.15
CA GLU A 191 -8.19 -6.76 -7.12
C GLU A 191 -9.25 -6.34 -6.08
N LEU A 192 -9.95 -5.21 -6.26
CA LEU A 192 -10.94 -4.71 -5.30
C LEU A 192 -11.99 -5.76 -4.87
N PRO A 193 -12.54 -6.61 -5.77
CA PRO A 193 -13.50 -7.64 -5.36
C PRO A 193 -12.90 -8.64 -4.37
N VAL A 194 -11.64 -9.03 -4.53
CA VAL A 194 -10.95 -9.96 -3.62
C VAL A 194 -10.66 -9.27 -2.28
N ILE A 195 -10.22 -8.01 -2.32
CA ILE A 195 -10.01 -7.21 -1.10
C ILE A 195 -11.30 -7.15 -0.28
N GLN A 196 -12.43 -6.87 -0.92
CA GLN A 196 -13.74 -6.81 -0.26
C GLN A 196 -14.13 -8.15 0.38
N GLN A 197 -13.89 -9.27 -0.30
CA GLN A 197 -14.14 -10.60 0.24
C GLN A 197 -13.31 -10.88 1.49
N LEU A 198 -12.00 -10.61 1.43
CA LEU A 198 -11.11 -10.80 2.58
C LEU A 198 -11.52 -9.95 3.78
N VAL A 199 -11.86 -8.70 3.56
CA VAL A 199 -12.33 -7.80 4.64
C VAL A 199 -13.66 -8.28 5.22
N ASN A 200 -14.59 -8.74 4.38
CA ASN A 200 -15.87 -9.29 4.85
C ASN A 200 -15.66 -10.58 5.69
N LEU A 201 -14.59 -11.33 5.44
CA LEU A 201 -14.16 -12.46 6.25
C LEU A 201 -13.34 -12.04 7.48
N LYS A 202 -13.32 -10.73 7.81
CA LYS A 202 -12.62 -10.14 8.97
C LYS A 202 -11.09 -10.28 8.94
N ASN A 203 -10.51 -10.39 7.76
CA ASN A 203 -9.06 -10.33 7.62
C ASN A 203 -8.59 -8.86 7.66
N ILE A 204 -7.43 -8.62 8.23
CA ILE A 204 -6.69 -7.38 8.02
C ILE A 204 -6.00 -7.49 6.66
N VAL A 205 -6.29 -6.55 5.76
CA VAL A 205 -5.73 -6.58 4.40
C VAL A 205 -4.78 -5.40 4.22
N ILE A 206 -3.52 -5.72 3.91
CA ILE A 206 -2.50 -4.75 3.50
C ILE A 206 -2.48 -4.74 1.97
N THR A 207 -2.72 -3.59 1.35
CA THR A 207 -2.97 -3.53 -0.09
C THR A 207 -2.75 -2.12 -0.66
N VAL A 208 -2.85 -1.97 -1.98
CA VAL A 208 -2.80 -0.67 -2.67
C VAL A 208 -1.51 0.11 -2.33
N GLY A 209 -0.39 -0.59 -2.37
CA GLY A 209 0.93 -0.08 -1.99
C GLY A 209 1.74 0.44 -3.16
N GLY A 210 1.20 1.27 -4.04
CA GLY A 210 1.99 1.82 -5.13
C GLY A 210 1.19 2.22 -6.35
N GLY A 211 1.92 2.72 -7.36
CA GLY A 211 1.37 3.40 -8.52
C GLY A 211 0.56 2.54 -9.48
N GLY A 212 -0.04 3.22 -10.43
CA GLY A 212 -0.80 2.63 -11.52
C GLY A 212 0.08 1.94 -12.56
N ILE A 213 -0.56 1.07 -13.31
CA ILE A 213 -0.07 0.40 -14.50
C ILE A 213 -1.02 0.69 -15.66
#